data_d3242bfb42282e864cce537a2ee889e7
#
_entry.id   d3242bfb42282e864cce537a2ee889e7
#
_cell.length_a   1.000
_cell.length_b   1.000
_cell.length_c   1.000
_cell.angle_alpha   90.00
_cell.angle_beta   90.00
_cell.angle_gamma   90.00
#
_symmetry.space_group_name_H-M   'P 1'
#
loop_
_entity.id
_entity.type
_entity.pdbx_description
1 polymer ?
#
loop_
_entity_poly.entity_id
_entity_poly.type
_entity_poly.pdbx_seq_one_letter_code
_entity_poly.pdbx_strand_id
1 'polypeptide(L)'
;ELRIPNLEELPKVQILAMEKEMTGFFVTGHPLDAYRSQLSGVSKIGTILSKECTDNQTVKIGGLITTAKRLPTKNGETMCFVSLEDFTGVVEVIVFPRTFERASPFLAPDLPVMVSGRVSITDDKVKVIADTVSPIGQQQVKEVRLRIRKEQETPDTFERLKQIFSECKGETVVYLQLVDQNRTIRTEKNFWINPNVATIKKMEAVLGSGSVLLA
;
A
#
# COMPACT_ATOMS: atom_id res chain seq x y z
N GLU A 1 -2.50 -43.63 -24.96
CA GLU A 1 -2.44 -42.94 -23.66
C GLU A 1 -2.17 -41.47 -23.91
N LEU A 2 -3.18 -40.63 -23.65
CA LEU A 2 -3.03 -39.16 -23.66
C LEU A 2 -2.16 -38.76 -22.46
N ARG A 3 -0.91 -38.38 -22.70
CA ARG A 3 -0.08 -37.74 -21.66
C ARG A 3 -0.55 -36.31 -21.47
N ILE A 4 -1.26 -36.07 -20.39
CA ILE A 4 -1.61 -34.71 -19.95
C ILE A 4 -0.29 -34.06 -19.47
N PRO A 5 0.14 -32.94 -20.08
CA PRO A 5 1.33 -32.24 -19.61
C PRO A 5 1.07 -31.70 -18.18
N ASN A 6 2.02 -31.93 -17.30
CA ASN A 6 2.01 -31.38 -15.95
C ASN A 6 2.38 -29.88 -16.04
N LEU A 7 1.39 -29.03 -16.25
CA LEU A 7 1.58 -27.58 -16.27
C LEU A 7 1.50 -27.07 -14.84
N GLU A 8 2.39 -26.17 -14.47
CA GLU A 8 2.29 -25.45 -13.19
C GLU A 8 0.97 -24.66 -13.15
N GLU A 9 0.28 -24.74 -12.02
CA GLU A 9 -0.94 -23.97 -11.82
C GLU A 9 -0.63 -22.46 -11.88
N LEU A 10 -1.49 -21.72 -12.55
CA LEU A 10 -1.37 -20.26 -12.62
C LEU A 10 -1.49 -19.66 -11.20
N PRO A 11 -0.74 -18.57 -10.91
CA PRO A 11 -0.90 -17.85 -9.65
C PRO A 11 -2.36 -17.49 -9.39
N LYS A 12 -2.85 -17.69 -8.17
CA LYS A 12 -4.27 -17.49 -7.79
C LYS A 12 -4.82 -16.13 -8.23
N VAL A 13 -3.99 -15.08 -8.21
CA VAL A 13 -4.36 -13.73 -8.67
C VAL A 13 -4.69 -13.71 -10.17
N GLN A 14 -3.95 -14.46 -10.99
CA GLN A 14 -4.21 -14.55 -12.44
C GLN A 14 -5.49 -15.35 -12.71
N ILE A 15 -5.72 -16.44 -11.97
CA ILE A 15 -6.95 -17.23 -12.08
C ILE A 15 -8.16 -16.35 -11.77
N LEU A 16 -8.14 -15.60 -10.67
CA LEU A 16 -9.22 -14.69 -10.28
C LEU A 16 -9.45 -13.57 -11.30
N ALA A 17 -8.39 -13.02 -11.90
CA ALA A 17 -8.52 -12.02 -12.96
C ALA A 17 -9.20 -12.60 -14.21
N MET A 18 -8.80 -13.81 -14.63
CA MET A 18 -9.42 -14.52 -15.77
C MET A 18 -10.88 -14.90 -15.48
N GLU A 19 -11.20 -15.36 -14.28
CA GLU A 19 -12.58 -15.65 -13.87
C GLU A 19 -13.48 -14.43 -14.01
N LYS A 20 -13.03 -13.29 -13.49
CA LYS A 20 -13.77 -12.03 -13.57
C LYS A 20 -13.94 -11.56 -15.02
N GLU A 21 -12.90 -11.69 -15.84
CA GLU A 21 -12.96 -11.31 -17.27
C GLU A 21 -13.97 -12.17 -18.03
N MET A 22 -14.01 -13.49 -17.76
CA MET A 22 -14.89 -14.43 -18.48
C MET A 22 -16.31 -14.50 -17.93
N THR A 23 -16.49 -14.39 -16.61
CA THR A 23 -17.80 -14.63 -15.97
C THR A 23 -18.41 -13.37 -15.33
N GLY A 24 -17.64 -12.31 -15.17
CA GLY A 24 -18.02 -11.09 -14.46
C GLY A 24 -17.91 -11.20 -12.94
N PHE A 25 -17.59 -12.38 -12.39
CA PHE A 25 -17.54 -12.67 -10.95
C PHE A 25 -16.28 -13.42 -10.58
N PHE A 26 -15.91 -13.37 -9.29
CA PHE A 26 -14.88 -14.20 -8.70
C PHE A 26 -15.51 -15.50 -8.20
N VAL A 27 -15.18 -16.65 -8.78
CA VAL A 27 -15.78 -17.96 -8.49
C VAL A 27 -14.96 -18.75 -7.47
N THR A 28 -13.65 -18.81 -7.63
CA THR A 28 -12.77 -19.65 -6.80
C THR A 28 -12.23 -18.98 -5.54
N GLY A 29 -12.57 -17.70 -5.32
CA GLY A 29 -12.17 -16.94 -4.13
C GLY A 29 -12.34 -15.44 -4.30
N HIS A 30 -12.05 -14.68 -3.25
CA HIS A 30 -12.09 -13.22 -3.30
C HIS A 30 -10.67 -12.66 -3.37
N PRO A 31 -10.37 -11.64 -4.19
CA PRO A 31 -9.02 -11.04 -4.25
C PRO A 31 -8.49 -10.57 -2.90
N LEU A 32 -9.39 -10.19 -1.97
CA LEU A 32 -9.04 -9.79 -0.61
C LEU A 32 -8.71 -10.96 0.33
N ASP A 33 -8.89 -12.22 -0.09
CA ASP A 33 -8.59 -13.39 0.77
C ASP A 33 -7.12 -13.43 1.18
N ALA A 34 -6.22 -13.05 0.27
CA ALA A 34 -4.79 -12.96 0.55
C ALA A 34 -4.43 -11.89 1.61
N TYR A 35 -5.35 -10.95 1.87
CA TYR A 35 -5.14 -9.80 2.75
C TYR A 35 -5.98 -9.85 4.04
N ARG A 36 -6.65 -10.98 4.32
CA ARG A 36 -7.53 -11.13 5.51
C ARG A 36 -6.86 -10.76 6.82
N SER A 37 -5.60 -11.13 7.02
CA SER A 37 -4.85 -10.80 8.23
C SER A 37 -4.66 -9.30 8.41
N GLN A 38 -4.44 -8.57 7.33
CA GLN A 38 -4.24 -7.12 7.33
C GLN A 38 -5.56 -6.35 7.47
N LEU A 39 -6.65 -6.96 7.00
CA LEU A 39 -8.00 -6.42 7.11
C LEU A 39 -8.68 -6.72 8.46
N SER A 40 -8.14 -7.64 9.26
CA SER A 40 -8.73 -8.00 10.56
C SER A 40 -8.70 -6.86 11.59
N GLY A 41 -7.80 -5.88 11.43
CA GLY A 41 -7.63 -4.74 12.35
C GLY A 41 -8.29 -3.43 11.89
N VAL A 42 -9.11 -3.47 10.83
CA VAL A 42 -9.73 -2.27 10.28
C VAL A 42 -11.26 -2.32 10.37
N SER A 43 -11.91 -1.17 10.25
CA SER A 43 -13.37 -1.06 10.25
C SER A 43 -13.96 -1.77 9.05
N LYS A 44 -15.03 -2.54 9.25
CA LYS A 44 -15.78 -3.19 8.17
C LYS A 44 -16.70 -2.16 7.50
N ILE A 45 -16.79 -2.23 6.18
CA ILE A 45 -17.68 -1.33 5.41
C ILE A 45 -19.14 -1.53 5.83
N GLY A 46 -19.59 -2.76 6.08
CA GLY A 46 -20.94 -3.05 6.59
C GLY A 46 -21.26 -2.34 7.89
N THR A 47 -20.32 -2.24 8.82
CA THR A 47 -20.50 -1.49 10.08
C THR A 47 -20.67 0.02 9.84
N ILE A 48 -19.96 0.57 8.85
CA ILE A 48 -20.10 1.99 8.48
C ILE A 48 -21.46 2.24 7.83
N LEU A 49 -21.90 1.33 6.97
CA LEU A 49 -23.19 1.44 6.26
C LEU A 49 -24.40 1.25 7.19
N SER A 50 -24.28 0.46 8.27
CA SER A 50 -25.35 0.28 9.27
C SER A 50 -25.58 1.52 10.16
N LYS A 51 -24.84 2.61 9.88
CA LYS A 51 -24.89 3.88 10.64
C LYS A 51 -24.51 3.73 12.12
N GLU A 52 -23.73 2.69 12.45
CA GLU A 52 -23.12 2.57 13.78
C GLU A 52 -21.97 3.59 13.99
N CYS A 53 -21.56 4.26 12.90
CA CYS A 53 -20.59 5.34 12.92
C CYS A 53 -21.26 6.71 12.94
N THR A 54 -20.62 7.66 13.62
CA THR A 54 -21.04 9.07 13.65
C THR A 54 -20.45 9.85 12.48
N ASP A 55 -21.11 10.93 12.08
CA ASP A 55 -20.55 11.84 11.08
C ASP A 55 -19.20 12.40 11.54
N ASN A 56 -18.25 12.59 10.61
CA ASN A 56 -16.86 12.96 10.85
C ASN A 56 -16.01 11.97 11.67
N GLN A 57 -16.51 10.79 11.99
CA GLN A 57 -15.73 9.76 12.66
C GLN A 57 -14.56 9.31 11.79
N THR A 58 -13.36 9.26 12.35
CA THR A 58 -12.18 8.73 11.68
C THR A 58 -12.28 7.21 11.57
N VAL A 59 -12.08 6.70 10.37
CA VAL A 59 -12.13 5.26 10.07
C VAL A 59 -10.91 4.84 9.23
N LYS A 60 -10.55 3.57 9.39
CA LYS A 60 -9.59 2.91 8.50
C LYS A 60 -10.28 1.68 7.92
N ILE A 61 -10.42 1.65 6.60
CA ILE A 61 -11.08 0.58 5.85
C ILE A 61 -10.14 0.03 4.81
N GLY A 62 -10.31 -1.22 4.46
CA GLY A 62 -9.58 -1.84 3.37
C GLY A 62 -10.53 -2.59 2.45
N GLY A 63 -10.25 -2.53 1.16
CA GLY A 63 -11.13 -3.14 0.17
C GLY A 63 -10.52 -3.19 -1.21
N LEU A 64 -11.29 -3.74 -2.13
CA LEU A 64 -11.02 -3.77 -3.56
C LEU A 64 -11.69 -2.57 -4.22
N ILE A 65 -10.98 -1.86 -5.07
CA ILE A 65 -11.58 -0.83 -5.91
C ILE A 65 -12.39 -1.51 -7.02
N THR A 66 -13.71 -1.30 -7.03
CA THR A 66 -14.58 -1.79 -8.11
C THR A 66 -14.72 -0.77 -9.23
N THR A 67 -14.79 0.51 -8.88
CA THR A 67 -14.83 1.62 -9.86
C THR A 67 -14.00 2.80 -9.37
N ALA A 68 -13.37 3.51 -10.31
CA ALA A 68 -12.64 4.76 -10.05
C ALA A 68 -13.01 5.81 -11.11
N LYS A 69 -13.79 6.82 -10.73
CA LYS A 69 -14.25 7.87 -11.61
C LYS A 69 -13.54 9.19 -11.30
N ARG A 70 -12.69 9.64 -12.20
CA ARG A 70 -11.98 10.91 -12.09
C ARG A 70 -12.86 12.05 -12.60
N LEU A 71 -12.90 13.15 -11.88
CA LEU A 71 -13.66 14.34 -12.24
C LEU A 71 -12.83 15.60 -11.96
N PRO A 72 -12.92 16.63 -12.84
CA PRO A 72 -12.33 17.92 -12.54
C PRO A 72 -13.17 18.66 -11.47
N THR A 73 -12.51 19.34 -10.56
CA THR A 73 -13.13 20.29 -9.64
C THR A 73 -13.39 21.63 -10.33
N LYS A 74 -14.14 22.51 -9.68
CA LYS A 74 -14.37 23.88 -10.20
C LYS A 74 -13.09 24.69 -10.41
N ASN A 75 -12.02 24.32 -9.69
CA ASN A 75 -10.72 24.99 -9.80
C ASN A 75 -9.79 24.33 -10.83
N GLY A 76 -10.27 23.34 -11.61
CA GLY A 76 -9.48 22.61 -12.60
C GLY A 76 -8.59 21.50 -12.05
N GLU A 77 -8.58 21.27 -10.74
CA GLU A 77 -7.85 20.16 -10.13
C GLU A 77 -8.62 18.85 -10.31
N THR A 78 -7.93 17.70 -10.23
CA THR A 78 -8.57 16.39 -10.36
C THR A 78 -8.91 15.80 -9.00
N MET A 79 -10.14 15.31 -8.86
CA MET A 79 -10.60 14.47 -7.73
C MET A 79 -11.08 13.11 -8.25
N CYS A 80 -11.26 12.14 -7.36
CA CYS A 80 -11.73 10.81 -7.75
C CYS A 80 -12.81 10.31 -6.80
N PHE A 81 -13.87 9.73 -7.39
CA PHE A 81 -14.87 8.93 -6.67
C PHE A 81 -14.52 7.46 -6.87
N VAL A 82 -14.37 6.74 -5.79
CA VAL A 82 -13.97 5.34 -5.79
C VAL A 82 -15.06 4.53 -5.11
N SER A 83 -15.54 3.45 -5.76
CA SER A 83 -16.34 2.44 -5.06
C SER A 83 -15.38 1.41 -4.47
N LEU A 84 -15.38 1.31 -3.16
CA LEU A 84 -14.55 0.38 -2.40
C LEU A 84 -15.41 -0.74 -1.83
N GLU A 85 -15.07 -1.98 -2.13
CA GLU A 85 -15.77 -3.19 -1.72
C GLU A 85 -14.93 -4.00 -0.74
N ASP A 86 -15.52 -4.44 0.37
CA ASP A 86 -14.97 -5.45 1.26
C ASP A 86 -15.88 -6.68 1.33
N PHE A 87 -15.61 -7.62 2.24
CA PHE A 87 -16.45 -8.80 2.44
C PHE A 87 -17.85 -8.49 2.98
N THR A 88 -18.16 -7.26 3.36
CA THR A 88 -19.39 -6.87 4.10
C THR A 88 -20.23 -5.84 3.38
N GLY A 89 -19.70 -5.20 2.35
CA GLY A 89 -20.44 -4.20 1.56
C GLY A 89 -19.57 -3.36 0.65
N VAL A 90 -20.20 -2.34 0.06
CA VAL A 90 -19.56 -1.37 -0.86
C VAL A 90 -19.82 0.04 -0.35
N VAL A 91 -18.80 0.87 -0.30
CA VAL A 91 -18.90 2.28 0.11
C VAL A 91 -18.28 3.19 -0.94
N GLU A 92 -18.85 4.37 -1.14
CA GLU A 92 -18.26 5.41 -1.96
C GLU A 92 -17.18 6.16 -1.17
N VAL A 93 -15.97 6.23 -1.72
CA VAL A 93 -14.84 6.97 -1.17
C VAL A 93 -14.57 8.19 -2.04
N ILE A 94 -14.52 9.37 -1.42
CA ILE A 94 -14.20 10.63 -2.10
C ILE A 94 -12.72 10.93 -1.86
N VAL A 95 -11.97 11.05 -2.96
CA VAL A 95 -10.55 11.38 -2.93
C VAL A 95 -10.38 12.78 -3.51
N PHE A 96 -10.22 13.77 -2.63
CA PHE A 96 -10.01 15.16 -3.01
C PHE A 96 -8.63 15.39 -3.65
N PRO A 97 -8.41 16.51 -4.36
CA PRO A 97 -7.21 16.74 -5.18
C PRO A 97 -5.90 16.55 -4.43
N ARG A 98 -5.77 17.10 -3.22
CA ARG A 98 -4.55 16.96 -2.40
C ARG A 98 -4.20 15.50 -2.09
N THR A 99 -5.22 14.67 -1.83
CA THR A 99 -5.05 13.24 -1.58
C THR A 99 -4.86 12.49 -2.90
N PHE A 100 -5.56 12.93 -3.98
CA PHE A 100 -5.47 12.33 -5.30
C PHE A 100 -4.06 12.39 -5.88
N GLU A 101 -3.34 13.50 -5.74
CA GLU A 101 -1.96 13.64 -6.22
C GLU A 101 -1.04 12.50 -5.74
N ARG A 102 -1.19 12.08 -4.47
CA ARG A 102 -0.41 11.00 -3.87
C ARG A 102 -0.97 9.62 -4.14
N ALA A 103 -2.30 9.52 -4.23
CA ALA A 103 -3.02 8.26 -4.35
C ALA A 103 -3.22 7.79 -5.80
N SER A 104 -3.06 8.68 -6.78
CA SER A 104 -3.34 8.44 -8.21
C SER A 104 -2.81 7.10 -8.75
N PRO A 105 -1.60 6.63 -8.41
CA PRO A 105 -1.09 5.35 -8.89
C PRO A 105 -1.88 4.12 -8.37
N PHE A 106 -2.62 4.29 -7.27
CA PHE A 106 -3.35 3.21 -6.60
C PHE A 106 -4.86 3.26 -6.86
N LEU A 107 -5.33 4.27 -7.61
CA LEU A 107 -6.75 4.47 -7.88
C LEU A 107 -7.11 3.90 -9.26
N ALA A 108 -7.10 2.58 -9.35
CA ALA A 108 -7.56 1.85 -10.52
C ALA A 108 -8.45 0.66 -10.11
N PRO A 109 -9.40 0.22 -10.95
CA PRO A 109 -10.20 -0.97 -10.69
C PRO A 109 -9.33 -2.19 -10.40
N ASP A 110 -9.85 -3.08 -9.58
CA ASP A 110 -9.25 -4.35 -9.16
C ASP A 110 -7.98 -4.21 -8.31
N LEU A 111 -7.65 -3.01 -7.85
CA LEU A 111 -6.57 -2.82 -6.90
C LEU A 111 -7.07 -2.90 -5.45
N PRO A 112 -6.44 -3.73 -4.61
CA PRO A 112 -6.72 -3.77 -3.18
C PRO A 112 -6.03 -2.58 -2.48
N VAL A 113 -6.82 -1.75 -1.79
CA VAL A 113 -6.31 -0.55 -1.12
C VAL A 113 -6.78 -0.43 0.33
N MET A 114 -5.97 0.22 1.13
CA MET A 114 -6.28 0.69 2.46
C MET A 114 -6.57 2.18 2.40
N VAL A 115 -7.70 2.58 2.97
CA VAL A 115 -8.14 3.98 3.04
C VAL A 115 -8.26 4.38 4.51
N SER A 116 -7.60 5.46 4.87
CA SER A 116 -7.87 6.15 6.14
C SER A 116 -8.54 7.48 5.83
N GLY A 117 -9.59 7.80 6.56
CA GLY A 117 -10.39 8.98 6.28
C GLY A 117 -11.48 9.18 7.30
N ARG A 118 -12.47 9.98 6.95
CA ARG A 118 -13.60 10.33 7.80
C ARG A 118 -14.91 9.94 7.15
N VAL A 119 -15.83 9.43 7.95
CA VAL A 119 -17.21 9.16 7.53
C VAL A 119 -17.92 10.47 7.25
N SER A 120 -18.65 10.54 6.16
CA SER A 120 -19.54 11.66 5.83
C SER A 120 -20.95 11.11 5.61
N ILE A 121 -21.90 11.60 6.40
CA ILE A 121 -23.30 11.20 6.33
C ILE A 121 -24.10 12.39 5.81
N THR A 122 -24.64 12.26 4.62
CA THR A 122 -25.46 13.31 3.97
C THR A 122 -26.68 12.67 3.33
N ASP A 123 -27.87 13.16 3.60
CA ASP A 123 -29.14 12.73 3.01
C ASP A 123 -29.29 11.19 2.97
N ASP A 124 -29.06 10.54 4.10
CA ASP A 124 -29.08 9.09 4.26
C ASP A 124 -28.00 8.30 3.50
N LYS A 125 -27.11 8.96 2.79
CA LYS A 125 -25.96 8.34 2.12
C LYS A 125 -24.72 8.43 3.00
N VAL A 126 -24.09 7.28 3.18
CA VAL A 126 -22.81 7.17 3.89
C VAL A 126 -21.68 7.11 2.87
N LYS A 127 -20.70 7.99 3.02
CA LYS A 127 -19.49 8.05 2.20
C LYS A 127 -18.27 8.16 3.11
N VAL A 128 -17.08 7.92 2.56
CA VAL A 128 -15.82 8.14 3.26
C VAL A 128 -15.02 9.19 2.51
N ILE A 129 -14.60 10.23 3.19
CA ILE A 129 -13.66 11.23 2.68
C ILE A 129 -12.25 10.74 3.00
N ALA A 130 -11.48 10.40 1.97
CA ALA A 130 -10.14 9.86 2.13
C ALA A 130 -9.12 10.96 2.50
N ASP A 131 -8.43 10.75 3.61
CA ASP A 131 -7.23 11.52 3.97
C ASP A 131 -5.98 10.85 3.38
N THR A 132 -5.92 9.50 3.35
CA THR A 132 -4.85 8.73 2.72
C THR A 132 -5.40 7.48 2.02
N VAL A 133 -4.77 7.10 0.91
CA VAL A 133 -5.00 5.83 0.21
C VAL A 133 -3.66 5.19 -0.06
N SER A 134 -3.53 3.90 0.27
CA SER A 134 -2.30 3.11 0.04
C SER A 134 -2.67 1.69 -0.38
N PRO A 135 -1.82 0.98 -1.13
CA PRO A 135 -2.07 -0.42 -1.45
C PRO A 135 -2.08 -1.28 -0.18
N ILE A 136 -2.96 -2.30 -0.14
CA ILE A 136 -2.92 -3.33 0.90
C ILE A 136 -1.69 -4.20 0.64
N GLY A 137 -0.98 -4.57 1.70
CA GLY A 137 0.23 -5.40 1.60
C GLY A 137 1.52 -4.61 1.54
N GLN A 138 1.50 -3.34 1.22
CA GLN A 138 2.57 -2.46 1.64
C GLN A 138 2.38 -2.20 3.14
N GLN A 139 3.09 -2.97 3.98
CA GLN A 139 3.33 -2.53 5.34
C GLN A 139 3.83 -1.08 5.21
N GLN A 140 3.18 -0.15 5.89
CA GLN A 140 3.77 1.17 6.06
C GLN A 140 5.05 0.92 6.86
N VAL A 141 6.14 0.79 6.13
CA VAL A 141 7.47 0.66 6.74
C VAL A 141 7.71 1.97 7.47
N LYS A 142 7.59 1.93 8.78
CA LYS A 142 7.79 3.13 9.62
C LYS A 142 9.25 3.51 9.67
N GLU A 143 10.12 2.52 9.62
CA GLU A 143 11.56 2.70 9.65
C GLU A 143 12.29 1.61 8.86
N VAL A 144 13.39 1.99 8.26
CA VAL A 144 14.33 1.08 7.61
C VAL A 144 15.60 1.02 8.44
N ARG A 145 16.04 -0.17 8.81
CA ARG A 145 17.30 -0.37 9.54
C ARG A 145 18.29 -1.06 8.63
N LEU A 146 19.42 -0.41 8.38
CA LEU A 146 20.53 -0.94 7.59
C LEU A 146 21.59 -1.50 8.52
N ARG A 147 21.81 -2.80 8.49
CA ARG A 147 22.85 -3.48 9.27
C ARG A 147 24.17 -3.38 8.51
N ILE A 148 25.13 -2.68 9.08
CA ILE A 148 26.46 -2.44 8.51
C ILE A 148 27.47 -3.18 9.39
N ARG A 149 28.23 -4.11 8.81
CA ARG A 149 29.31 -4.82 9.48
C ARG A 149 30.59 -4.02 9.38
N LYS A 150 31.56 -4.25 10.27
CA LYS A 150 32.85 -3.54 10.34
C LYS A 150 33.58 -3.50 9.00
N GLU A 151 33.55 -4.60 8.26
CA GLU A 151 34.17 -4.72 6.93
C GLU A 151 33.54 -3.80 5.87
N GLN A 152 32.28 -3.42 6.10
CA GLN A 152 31.50 -2.55 5.22
C GLN A 152 31.52 -1.07 5.66
N GLU A 153 32.13 -0.76 6.79
CA GLU A 153 32.31 0.61 7.28
C GLU A 153 33.40 1.36 6.49
N THR A 154 33.20 1.47 5.17
CA THR A 154 34.14 2.13 4.26
C THR A 154 33.53 3.42 3.69
N PRO A 155 34.35 4.42 3.33
CA PRO A 155 33.86 5.64 2.68
C PRO A 155 33.06 5.35 1.42
N ASP A 156 33.49 4.37 0.61
CA ASP A 156 32.81 3.95 -0.63
C ASP A 156 31.39 3.43 -0.36
N THR A 157 31.23 2.57 0.66
CA THR A 157 29.91 2.08 1.08
C THR A 157 28.97 3.22 1.47
N PHE A 158 29.45 4.17 2.26
CA PHE A 158 28.63 5.31 2.68
C PHE A 158 28.29 6.25 1.53
N GLU A 159 29.19 6.44 0.56
CA GLU A 159 28.90 7.25 -0.63
C GLU A 159 27.85 6.60 -1.51
N ARG A 160 27.94 5.30 -1.75
CA ARG A 160 26.92 4.54 -2.51
C ARG A 160 25.55 4.60 -1.81
N LEU A 161 25.52 4.46 -0.49
CA LEU A 161 24.27 4.60 0.27
C LEU A 161 23.68 6.00 0.15
N LYS A 162 24.52 7.07 0.25
CA LYS A 162 24.06 8.46 0.04
C LYS A 162 23.47 8.67 -1.35
N GLN A 163 24.09 8.09 -2.39
CA GLN A 163 23.57 8.17 -3.74
C GLN A 163 22.18 7.50 -3.83
N ILE A 164 22.02 6.29 -3.28
CA ILE A 164 20.73 5.57 -3.25
C ILE A 164 19.67 6.40 -2.50
N PHE A 165 20.02 7.00 -1.36
CA PHE A 165 19.08 7.84 -0.61
C PHE A 165 18.66 9.08 -1.40
N SER A 166 19.56 9.67 -2.17
CA SER A 166 19.26 10.83 -3.04
C SER A 166 18.34 10.47 -4.19
N GLU A 167 18.53 9.29 -4.79
CA GLU A 167 17.69 8.79 -5.89
C GLU A 167 16.31 8.31 -5.42
N CYS A 168 16.23 7.78 -4.21
CA CYS A 168 15.03 7.11 -3.69
C CYS A 168 14.37 7.88 -2.54
N LYS A 169 14.37 9.21 -2.59
CA LYS A 169 13.79 10.08 -1.55
C LYS A 169 12.37 9.70 -1.17
N GLY A 170 12.06 9.79 0.12
CA GLY A 170 10.74 9.48 0.69
C GLY A 170 10.55 10.01 2.09
N GLU A 171 9.58 9.46 2.79
CA GLU A 171 9.20 9.90 4.16
C GLU A 171 9.57 8.86 5.24
N THR A 172 10.17 7.71 4.86
CA THR A 172 10.52 6.65 5.82
C THR A 172 11.91 6.89 6.38
N VAL A 173 11.99 6.95 7.70
CA VAL A 173 13.25 7.16 8.42
C VAL A 173 14.21 5.98 8.22
N VAL A 174 15.49 6.28 8.03
CA VAL A 174 16.56 5.28 7.91
C VAL A 174 17.43 5.31 9.16
N TYR A 175 17.70 4.13 9.71
CA TYR A 175 18.65 3.91 10.79
C TYR A 175 19.84 3.10 10.26
N LEU A 176 21.04 3.54 10.56
CA LEU A 176 22.28 2.79 10.33
C LEU A 176 22.64 2.04 11.61
N GLN A 177 22.61 0.73 11.58
CA GLN A 177 23.01 -0.12 12.70
C GLN A 177 24.41 -0.66 12.45
N LEU A 178 25.41 -0.09 13.13
CA LEU A 178 26.79 -0.58 13.14
C LEU A 178 26.86 -1.78 14.06
N VAL A 179 26.86 -2.97 13.47
CA VAL A 179 26.65 -4.23 14.20
C VAL A 179 27.75 -4.47 15.23
N ASP A 180 29.01 -4.31 14.83
CA ASP A 180 30.17 -4.61 15.67
C ASP A 180 30.39 -3.57 16.79
N GLN A 181 29.87 -2.36 16.59
CA GLN A 181 29.94 -1.28 17.58
C GLN A 181 28.71 -1.22 18.48
N ASN A 182 27.70 -2.06 18.22
CA ASN A 182 26.38 -2.02 18.87
C ASN A 182 25.78 -0.60 18.91
N ARG A 183 25.97 0.15 17.84
CA ARG A 183 25.55 1.55 17.73
C ARG A 183 24.51 1.72 16.63
N THR A 184 23.44 2.44 16.95
CA THR A 184 22.39 2.80 15.98
C THR A 184 22.39 4.31 15.78
N ILE A 185 22.47 4.74 14.51
CA ILE A 185 22.51 6.15 14.12
C ILE A 185 21.22 6.41 13.31
N ARG A 186 20.42 7.38 13.77
CA ARG A 186 19.30 7.88 13.00
C ARG A 186 19.80 8.86 11.95
N THR A 187 19.40 8.66 10.68
CA THR A 187 19.77 9.60 9.62
C THR A 187 18.92 10.86 9.65
N GLU A 188 19.47 11.95 9.10
CA GLU A 188 18.73 13.19 8.88
C GLU A 188 17.65 13.00 7.81
N LYS A 189 16.65 13.89 7.81
CA LYS A 189 15.49 13.84 6.90
C LYS A 189 15.88 13.82 5.41
N ASN A 190 17.02 14.38 5.04
CA ASN A 190 17.54 14.39 3.68
C ASN A 190 17.90 12.98 3.15
N PHE A 191 18.09 12.01 4.07
CA PHE A 191 18.43 10.62 3.77
C PHE A 191 17.26 9.66 3.98
N TRP A 192 16.05 10.19 4.18
CA TRP A 192 14.85 9.36 4.28
C TRP A 192 14.42 8.90 2.89
N ILE A 193 13.90 7.67 2.81
CA ILE A 193 13.68 6.98 1.55
C ILE A 193 12.24 6.51 1.39
N ASN A 194 11.90 6.14 0.15
CA ASN A 194 10.73 5.33 -0.15
C ASN A 194 11.16 3.85 -0.22
N PRO A 195 10.78 3.00 0.76
CA PRO A 195 11.25 1.62 0.89
C PRO A 195 10.50 0.66 -0.06
N ASN A 196 10.51 0.94 -1.35
CA ASN A 196 9.97 0.02 -2.36
C ASN A 196 10.97 -1.13 -2.64
N VAL A 197 10.50 -2.18 -3.30
CA VAL A 197 11.30 -3.37 -3.61
C VAL A 197 12.59 -3.03 -4.36
N ALA A 198 12.55 -2.08 -5.29
CA ALA A 198 13.73 -1.65 -6.05
C ALA A 198 14.76 -0.96 -5.15
N THR A 199 14.32 -0.08 -4.24
CA THR A 199 15.17 0.60 -3.26
C THR A 199 15.84 -0.40 -2.31
N ILE A 200 15.07 -1.37 -1.81
CA ILE A 200 15.59 -2.42 -0.92
C ILE A 200 16.67 -3.23 -1.64
N LYS A 201 16.41 -3.69 -2.87
CA LYS A 201 17.40 -4.43 -3.67
C LYS A 201 18.68 -3.64 -3.94
N LYS A 202 18.58 -2.33 -4.22
CA LYS A 202 19.77 -1.47 -4.39
C LYS A 202 20.62 -1.41 -3.11
N MET A 203 20.00 -1.29 -1.94
CA MET A 203 20.71 -1.27 -0.65
C MET A 203 21.32 -2.63 -0.30
N GLU A 204 20.60 -3.73 -0.56
CA GLU A 204 21.11 -5.08 -0.38
C GLU A 204 22.27 -5.43 -1.34
N ALA A 205 22.28 -4.84 -2.54
CA ALA A 205 23.42 -4.99 -3.46
C ALA A 205 24.69 -4.34 -2.91
N VAL A 206 24.59 -3.33 -2.05
CA VAL A 206 25.73 -2.66 -1.39
C VAL A 206 26.13 -3.36 -0.10
N LEU A 207 25.12 -3.77 0.72
CA LEU A 207 25.33 -4.27 2.09
C LEU A 207 25.20 -5.80 2.22
N GLY A 208 24.83 -6.49 1.13
CA GLY A 208 24.53 -7.92 1.16
C GLY A 208 23.07 -8.22 1.49
N SER A 209 22.63 -9.42 1.08
CA SER A 209 21.25 -9.88 1.29
C SER A 209 20.92 -9.99 2.79
N GLY A 210 19.72 -9.54 3.19
CA GLY A 210 19.25 -9.58 4.58
C GLY A 210 19.86 -8.48 5.48
N SER A 211 20.57 -7.51 4.91
CA SER A 211 21.11 -6.35 5.65
C SER A 211 20.07 -5.25 5.87
N VAL A 212 18.94 -5.29 5.16
CA VAL A 212 17.86 -4.32 5.23
C VAL A 212 16.70 -4.90 6.03
N LEU A 213 16.42 -4.29 7.18
CA LEU A 213 15.28 -4.65 8.03
C LEU A 213 14.20 -3.58 7.92
N LEU A 214 12.96 -4.01 7.73
CA LEU A 214 11.77 -3.15 7.64
C LEU A 214 10.97 -3.30 8.95
N ALA A 215 10.61 -2.19 9.60
CA ALA A 215 9.82 -2.18 10.83
C ALA A 215 8.71 -1.12 10.81
#